data_993989c9ea1bce7931461a3d2e1fbbbf
#
_entry.id   993989c9ea1bce7931461a3d2e1fbbbf
#
_cell.length_a   1.000
_cell.length_b   1.000
_cell.length_c   1.000
_cell.angle_alpha   90.00
_cell.angle_beta   90.00
_cell.angle_gamma   90.00
#
_symmetry.space_group_name_H-M   'P 1'
#
loop_
_entity.id
_entity.type
_entity.pdbx_description
1 polymer ?
#
loop_
_entity_poly.entity_id
_entity_poly.type
_entity_poly.pdbx_seq_one_letter_code
_entity_poly.pdbx_strand_id
1 'polypeptide(L)'
;MWTHRNKVAVAGVGYSPLERRSDRTLAALTLQACDAALEDAGLRRRDLDGIATSPSMPRYGGRKGVDEGIDIVTPWYLADLLGIAPSLGWIGSTNGMVTQSLIDGALAIIGGLCDHVLVYRALHVPEGRYVNFESPQAVGGDQYLAPYGFSMPPAWAAVVLRRYFELYGYDRRDFAHYIANNRANAQRNSNAYWRDRPMSEADYLAARMIADPLSILDCDIPVDGCCAIILTSADRARHLRRPPALLTGFAASAYQGAGGTPMNLEDMWAGARALGQRLWQATGLAPADIDAAQLYDGFSVLVLTWLEGMGFCHQGEGLAFLRDGHGDIGGKLPINTGGGALGEGRLHGMTQIAEAVMQVTDRAEGRQVPGAARSLATISNGLAKSTAFVFSRNE
;
A
#
# COMPACT_ATOMS: atom_id res chain seq x y z
N MET A 1 5.00 -24.64 1.11
CA MET A 1 4.33 -23.93 2.21
C MET A 1 5.40 -23.20 3.02
N TRP A 2 5.16 -21.95 3.40
CA TRP A 2 6.10 -21.21 4.25
C TRP A 2 6.12 -21.79 5.68
N THR A 3 7.28 -22.22 6.15
CA THR A 3 7.42 -22.94 7.43
C THR A 3 7.24 -22.04 8.66
N HIS A 4 7.28 -20.71 8.47
CA HIS A 4 7.16 -19.72 9.56
C HIS A 4 5.77 -19.04 9.57
N ARG A 5 4.75 -19.69 9.01
CA ARG A 5 3.36 -19.22 9.07
C ARG A 5 2.98 -18.87 10.52
N ASN A 6 2.40 -17.67 10.71
CA ASN A 6 1.94 -17.18 12.02
C ASN A 6 3.03 -17.09 13.11
N LYS A 7 4.32 -17.00 12.73
CA LYS A 7 5.43 -16.82 13.70
C LYS A 7 5.78 -15.36 13.94
N VAL A 8 5.36 -14.47 13.07
CA VAL A 8 5.51 -13.01 13.19
C VAL A 8 4.13 -12.37 13.24
N ALA A 9 4.02 -11.28 13.94
CA ALA A 9 2.78 -10.53 14.08
C ALA A 9 3.04 -9.03 13.97
N VAL A 10 2.01 -8.29 13.52
CA VAL A 10 1.93 -6.84 13.69
C VAL A 10 1.26 -6.57 15.03
N ALA A 11 1.99 -5.91 15.92
CA ALA A 11 1.58 -5.61 17.28
C ALA A 11 1.06 -4.18 17.46
N GLY A 12 1.44 -3.26 16.58
CA GLY A 12 1.01 -1.86 16.64
C GLY A 12 0.96 -1.22 15.27
N VAL A 13 0.03 -0.27 15.12
CA VAL A 13 -0.15 0.57 13.94
C VAL A 13 -0.24 2.01 14.37
N GLY A 14 0.46 2.91 13.68
CA GLY A 14 0.42 4.34 13.98
C GLY A 14 0.45 5.20 12.73
N TYR A 15 -0.26 6.32 12.82
CA TYR A 15 -0.34 7.33 11.76
C TYR A 15 0.07 8.70 12.29
N SER A 16 0.69 9.50 11.44
CA SER A 16 0.56 10.95 11.53
C SER A 16 -0.69 11.41 10.78
N PRO A 17 -1.15 12.65 10.94
CA PRO A 17 -2.11 13.22 10.00
C PRO A 17 -1.61 13.05 8.55
N LEU A 18 -2.55 12.72 7.64
CA LEU A 18 -2.31 12.70 6.20
C LEU A 18 -2.85 14.01 5.62
N GLU A 19 -1.94 14.88 5.19
CA GLU A 19 -2.25 16.25 4.79
C GLU A 19 -1.69 16.51 3.39
N ARG A 20 -2.08 17.63 2.80
CA ARG A 20 -1.41 18.14 1.59
C ARG A 20 -0.80 19.50 1.93
N ARG A 21 0.48 19.70 1.62
CA ARG A 21 1.23 20.92 1.95
C ARG A 21 1.25 21.15 3.45
N SER A 22 1.66 20.13 4.19
CA SER A 22 1.80 20.23 5.63
C SER A 22 2.86 21.29 5.97
N ASP A 23 2.57 22.07 7.01
CA ASP A 23 3.53 23.02 7.61
C ASP A 23 4.51 22.34 8.58
N ARG A 24 4.34 21.03 8.81
CA ARG A 24 5.20 20.24 9.68
C ARG A 24 6.34 19.61 8.89
N THR A 25 7.48 19.46 9.56
CA THR A 25 8.60 18.72 8.98
C THR A 25 8.28 17.23 8.83
N LEU A 26 8.84 16.59 7.81
CA LEU A 26 8.65 15.16 7.62
C LEU A 26 9.15 14.35 8.83
N ALA A 27 10.21 14.81 9.49
CA ALA A 27 10.72 14.20 10.71
C ALA A 27 9.69 14.21 11.85
N ALA A 28 8.98 15.34 12.05
CA ALA A 28 7.94 15.47 13.07
C ALA A 28 6.76 14.53 12.77
N LEU A 29 6.30 14.47 11.51
CA LEU A 29 5.24 13.56 11.08
C LEU A 29 5.66 12.09 11.27
N THR A 30 6.93 11.76 10.96
CA THR A 30 7.46 10.42 11.13
C THR A 30 7.49 10.02 12.60
N LEU A 31 8.03 10.87 13.48
CA LEU A 31 8.05 10.62 14.92
C LEU A 31 6.66 10.41 15.48
N GLN A 32 5.69 11.23 15.10
CA GLN A 32 4.31 11.10 15.54
C GLN A 32 3.72 9.74 15.19
N ALA A 33 3.91 9.27 13.95
CA ALA A 33 3.43 7.96 13.53
C ALA A 33 4.14 6.81 14.27
N CYS A 34 5.46 6.93 14.49
CA CYS A 34 6.23 5.91 15.20
C CYS A 34 5.83 5.83 16.67
N ASP A 35 5.67 6.97 17.34
CA ASP A 35 5.22 7.01 18.74
C ASP A 35 3.78 6.46 18.87
N ALA A 36 2.89 6.78 17.93
CA ALA A 36 1.55 6.22 17.90
C ALA A 36 1.55 4.69 17.72
N ALA A 37 2.42 4.14 16.86
CA ALA A 37 2.56 2.69 16.69
C ALA A 37 3.11 2.01 17.96
N LEU A 38 4.06 2.63 18.65
CA LEU A 38 4.59 2.16 19.92
C LEU A 38 3.53 2.18 21.03
N GLU A 39 2.78 3.28 21.13
CA GLU A 39 1.69 3.40 22.08
C GLU A 39 0.61 2.35 21.82
N ASP A 40 0.25 2.10 20.58
CA ASP A 40 -0.73 1.08 20.18
C ASP A 40 -0.26 -0.31 20.60
N ALA A 41 1.02 -0.64 20.42
CA ALA A 41 1.62 -1.87 20.84
C ALA A 41 1.81 -1.98 22.39
N GLY A 42 1.81 -0.85 23.10
CA GLY A 42 2.18 -0.79 24.52
C GLY A 42 3.69 -0.91 24.75
N LEU A 43 4.50 -0.51 23.78
CA LEU A 43 5.95 -0.52 23.82
C LEU A 43 6.52 0.90 24.02
N ARG A 44 7.77 0.96 24.46
CA ARG A 44 8.53 2.20 24.59
C ARG A 44 9.57 2.26 23.48
N ARG A 45 10.09 3.42 23.16
CA ARG A 45 11.15 3.61 22.16
C ARG A 45 12.35 2.70 22.39
N ARG A 46 12.79 2.53 23.65
CA ARG A 46 13.93 1.66 24.04
C ARG A 46 13.71 0.16 23.85
N ASP A 47 12.47 -0.24 23.60
CA ASP A 47 12.13 -1.65 23.37
C ASP A 47 12.33 -2.01 21.87
N LEU A 48 12.57 -1.00 21.00
CA LEU A 48 12.92 -1.20 19.59
C LEU A 48 14.39 -1.56 19.43
N ASP A 49 14.66 -2.59 18.64
CA ASP A 49 16.00 -3.06 18.28
C ASP A 49 16.20 -3.26 16.78
N GLY A 50 15.14 -3.03 15.97
CA GLY A 50 15.18 -3.04 14.52
C GLY A 50 14.37 -1.90 13.87
N ILE A 51 14.87 -1.33 12.77
CA ILE A 51 14.17 -0.32 11.96
C ILE A 51 14.30 -0.65 10.48
N ALA A 52 13.21 -0.53 9.72
CA ALA A 52 13.25 -0.70 8.27
C ALA A 52 12.32 0.28 7.53
N THR A 53 12.76 0.76 6.37
CA THR A 53 11.95 1.57 5.44
C THR A 53 12.48 1.47 4.02
N SER A 54 11.72 1.97 3.06
CA SER A 54 12.17 2.16 1.68
C SER A 54 11.48 3.39 1.06
N PRO A 55 12.25 4.26 0.38
CA PRO A 55 13.69 4.25 0.26
C PRO A 55 14.36 4.60 1.60
N SER A 56 15.50 4.00 1.87
CA SER A 56 16.27 4.20 3.11
C SER A 56 17.32 5.29 2.97
N MET A 57 17.60 5.73 1.76
CA MET A 57 18.62 6.73 1.44
C MET A 57 18.06 7.74 0.42
N PRO A 58 18.49 9.02 0.48
CA PRO A 58 18.24 9.98 -0.58
C PRO A 58 18.75 9.45 -1.93
N ARG A 59 18.07 9.79 -3.01
CA ARG A 59 18.52 9.41 -4.35
C ARG A 59 19.72 10.27 -4.75
N TYR A 60 20.90 9.67 -4.80
CA TYR A 60 22.10 10.34 -5.32
C TYR A 60 21.91 10.72 -6.80
N GLY A 61 22.31 11.95 -7.16
CA GLY A 61 22.24 12.47 -8.53
C GLY A 61 20.84 12.69 -9.07
N GLY A 62 19.84 12.48 -8.26
CA GLY A 62 18.46 12.75 -8.60
C GLY A 62 18.11 14.18 -8.25
N ARG A 63 17.71 14.93 -9.21
CA ARG A 63 16.72 16.03 -9.21
C ARG A 63 16.68 16.91 -7.97
N LYS A 64 16.39 18.18 -8.21
CA LYS A 64 16.22 19.26 -7.24
C LYS A 64 15.92 18.72 -5.85
N GLY A 65 16.81 19.05 -4.92
CA GLY A 65 16.52 18.90 -3.50
C GLY A 65 15.18 19.53 -3.20
N VAL A 66 14.48 19.03 -2.23
CA VAL A 66 13.33 19.74 -1.68
C VAL A 66 13.83 21.08 -1.20
N ASP A 67 13.23 22.15 -1.66
CA ASP A 67 13.60 23.51 -1.30
C ASP A 67 13.41 23.80 0.20
N GLU A 68 12.77 22.88 0.94
CA GLU A 68 12.33 23.08 2.32
C GLU A 68 12.63 21.92 3.28
N GLY A 69 13.79 21.30 3.21
CA GLY A 69 14.23 20.34 4.23
C GLY A 69 14.39 18.89 3.74
N ILE A 70 14.13 17.94 4.63
CA ILE A 70 14.39 16.52 4.42
C ILE A 70 13.22 15.88 3.69
N ASP A 71 13.48 15.29 2.52
CA ASP A 71 12.51 14.54 1.71
C ASP A 71 12.42 13.05 2.10
N ILE A 72 13.39 12.55 2.85
CA ILE A 72 13.47 11.18 3.35
C ILE A 72 13.96 11.20 4.81
N VAL A 73 13.23 10.57 5.70
CA VAL A 73 13.71 10.24 7.04
C VAL A 73 14.39 8.87 6.94
N THR A 74 15.72 8.87 7.01
CA THR A 74 16.50 7.62 6.97
C THR A 74 16.38 6.85 8.28
N PRO A 75 16.57 5.51 8.29
CA PRO A 75 16.54 4.73 9.54
C PRO A 75 17.54 5.22 10.60
N TRP A 76 18.72 5.63 10.19
CA TRP A 76 19.75 6.18 11.10
C TRP A 76 19.30 7.48 11.74
N TYR A 77 18.80 8.43 10.93
CA TYR A 77 18.28 9.68 11.43
C TYR A 77 17.07 9.47 12.36
N LEU A 78 16.18 8.53 12.01
CA LEU A 78 15.06 8.18 12.88
C LEU A 78 15.53 7.56 14.20
N ALA A 79 16.57 6.71 14.18
CA ALA A 79 17.14 6.13 15.40
C ALA A 79 17.70 7.21 16.34
N ASP A 80 18.36 8.23 15.80
CA ASP A 80 18.83 9.39 16.58
C ASP A 80 17.65 10.18 17.16
N LEU A 81 16.64 10.47 16.36
CA LEU A 81 15.43 11.19 16.82
C LEU A 81 14.64 10.43 17.90
N LEU A 82 14.61 9.10 17.82
CA LEU A 82 13.99 8.24 18.83
C LEU A 82 14.87 8.05 20.09
N GLY A 83 16.15 8.41 20.01
CA GLY A 83 17.12 8.23 21.10
C GLY A 83 17.52 6.77 21.32
N ILE A 84 17.48 5.93 20.27
CA ILE A 84 17.74 4.47 20.37
C ILE A 84 18.95 4.01 19.56
N ALA A 85 19.67 4.93 18.91
CA ALA A 85 20.80 4.56 18.05
C ALA A 85 21.81 3.58 18.70
N PRO A 86 22.18 3.71 19.98
CA PRO A 86 23.13 2.78 20.62
C PRO A 86 22.57 1.36 20.86
N SER A 87 21.25 1.18 20.93
CA SER A 87 20.59 -0.11 21.20
C SER A 87 20.08 -0.80 19.95
N LEU A 88 20.19 -0.15 18.79
CA LEU A 88 19.68 -0.67 17.53
C LEU A 88 20.57 -1.81 17.02
N GLY A 89 20.01 -3.01 16.94
CA GLY A 89 20.72 -4.21 16.49
C GLY A 89 20.66 -4.45 14.99
N TRP A 90 19.62 -3.89 14.30
CA TRP A 90 19.41 -4.15 12.89
C TRP A 90 18.74 -2.98 12.15
N ILE A 91 19.23 -2.71 10.97
CA ILE A 91 18.62 -1.75 10.02
C ILE A 91 18.36 -2.45 8.68
N GLY A 92 17.08 -2.50 8.29
CA GLY A 92 16.66 -2.96 6.97
C GLY A 92 16.73 -1.83 5.95
N SER A 93 17.41 -2.11 4.84
CA SER A 93 17.56 -1.16 3.75
C SER A 93 17.32 -1.88 2.43
N THR A 94 16.18 -1.61 1.79
CA THR A 94 15.84 -2.20 0.51
C THR A 94 15.62 -1.16 -0.56
N ASN A 95 15.93 -1.51 -1.81
CA ASN A 95 15.60 -0.70 -3.00
C ASN A 95 14.20 -1.01 -3.57
N GLY A 96 13.43 -1.85 -2.88
CA GLY A 96 12.06 -2.19 -3.24
C GLY A 96 11.03 -1.13 -2.86
N MET A 97 9.78 -1.54 -2.81
CA MET A 97 8.73 -0.78 -2.13
C MET A 97 8.89 -0.97 -0.62
N VAL A 98 8.32 -0.05 0.19
CA VAL A 98 8.39 -0.15 1.66
C VAL A 98 7.88 -1.49 2.20
N THR A 99 6.95 -2.12 1.52
CA THR A 99 6.39 -3.42 1.91
C THR A 99 7.40 -4.57 1.78
N GLN A 100 8.46 -4.41 0.96
CA GLN A 100 9.61 -5.31 1.02
C GLN A 100 10.34 -5.21 2.36
N SER A 101 10.42 -4.00 2.94
CA SER A 101 11.00 -3.81 4.28
C SER A 101 10.21 -4.54 5.39
N LEU A 102 8.91 -4.76 5.19
CA LEU A 102 8.11 -5.59 6.07
C LEU A 102 8.53 -7.06 6.00
N ILE A 103 8.80 -7.58 4.79
CA ILE A 103 9.34 -8.93 4.60
C ILE A 103 10.70 -9.05 5.27
N ASP A 104 11.60 -8.09 5.04
CA ASP A 104 12.95 -8.09 5.60
C ASP A 104 12.92 -8.03 7.13
N GLY A 105 12.02 -7.21 7.71
CA GLY A 105 11.80 -7.13 9.16
C GLY A 105 11.24 -8.43 9.74
N ALA A 106 10.31 -9.08 9.06
CA ALA A 106 9.79 -10.37 9.47
C ALA A 106 10.88 -11.46 9.47
N LEU A 107 11.73 -11.47 8.44
CA LEU A 107 12.87 -12.39 8.35
C LEU A 107 13.93 -12.10 9.41
N ALA A 108 14.18 -10.84 9.76
CA ALA A 108 15.08 -10.46 10.84
C ALA A 108 14.60 -10.99 12.21
N ILE A 109 13.29 -10.89 12.49
CA ILE A 109 12.70 -11.47 13.71
C ILE A 109 12.82 -13.00 13.72
N ILE A 110 12.49 -13.67 12.61
CA ILE A 110 12.60 -15.13 12.49
C ILE A 110 14.04 -15.59 12.65
N GLY A 111 14.99 -14.84 12.10
CA GLY A 111 16.44 -15.09 12.22
C GLY A 111 17.03 -14.76 13.59
N GLY A 112 16.24 -14.18 14.51
CA GLY A 112 16.70 -13.80 15.85
C GLY A 112 17.65 -12.60 15.88
N LEU A 113 17.63 -11.75 14.83
CA LEU A 113 18.45 -10.53 14.77
C LEU A 113 17.85 -9.41 15.62
N CYS A 114 16.53 -9.39 15.78
CA CYS A 114 15.81 -8.42 16.60
C CYS A 114 14.49 -8.98 17.12
N ASP A 115 13.98 -8.33 18.15
CA ASP A 115 12.75 -8.67 18.84
C ASP A 115 11.57 -7.80 18.40
N HIS A 116 11.81 -6.50 18.14
CA HIS A 116 10.80 -5.54 17.75
C HIS A 116 11.30 -4.66 16.61
N VAL A 117 10.69 -4.80 15.45
CA VAL A 117 11.06 -4.05 14.25
C VAL A 117 10.01 -2.98 13.94
N LEU A 118 10.44 -1.75 13.88
CA LEU A 118 9.64 -0.63 13.36
C LEU A 118 9.79 -0.57 11.83
N VAL A 119 8.67 -0.70 11.12
CA VAL A 119 8.60 -0.48 9.67
C VAL A 119 7.75 0.75 9.42
N TYR A 120 8.26 1.73 8.67
CA TYR A 120 7.56 2.98 8.43
C TYR A 120 7.69 3.44 6.98
N ARG A 121 6.71 4.22 6.55
CA ARG A 121 6.77 4.98 5.31
C ARG A 121 6.34 6.41 5.56
N ALA A 122 7.30 7.31 5.47
CA ALA A 122 7.07 8.74 5.45
C ALA A 122 7.11 9.25 4.01
N LEU A 123 6.25 10.18 3.68
CA LEU A 123 6.19 10.81 2.37
C LEU A 123 5.95 12.31 2.52
N HIS A 124 6.68 13.08 1.74
CA HIS A 124 6.52 14.52 1.63
C HIS A 124 6.37 14.91 0.17
N VAL A 125 5.33 15.68 -0.13
CA VAL A 125 5.01 16.16 -1.47
C VAL A 125 4.74 17.66 -1.40
N PRO A 126 5.79 18.49 -1.29
CA PRO A 126 5.70 19.91 -0.94
C PRO A 126 4.74 20.70 -1.83
N GLU A 127 4.71 20.41 -3.13
CA GLU A 127 3.83 21.11 -4.07
C GLU A 127 2.39 20.57 -4.04
N GLY A 128 2.10 19.52 -3.24
CA GLY A 128 0.80 18.84 -3.24
C GLY A 128 0.43 18.21 -4.60
N ARG A 129 1.42 17.94 -5.43
CA ARG A 129 1.30 17.30 -6.74
C ARG A 129 2.52 16.41 -6.99
N TYR A 130 2.38 15.48 -7.91
CA TYR A 130 3.53 14.69 -8.35
C TYR A 130 4.60 15.61 -8.96
N VAL A 131 5.83 15.50 -8.49
CA VAL A 131 6.98 16.17 -9.10
C VAL A 131 7.13 15.63 -10.52
N ASN A 132 7.25 16.52 -11.48
CA ASN A 132 7.54 16.13 -12.86
C ASN A 132 8.84 15.33 -12.90
N PHE A 133 8.75 14.12 -13.45
CA PHE A 133 9.90 13.29 -13.72
C PHE A 133 10.65 13.74 -15.00
N GLU A 134 10.62 15.01 -15.32
CA GLU A 134 11.32 15.56 -16.47
C GLU A 134 12.82 15.49 -16.22
N SER A 135 13.46 14.58 -16.91
CA SER A 135 14.91 14.60 -17.09
C SER A 135 15.23 15.40 -18.35
N PRO A 136 16.24 16.29 -18.35
CA PRO A 136 16.71 16.93 -19.55
C PRO A 136 17.29 15.95 -20.58
N GLN A 137 17.54 14.71 -20.13
CA GLN A 137 18.02 13.63 -20.97
C GLN A 137 17.20 12.37 -20.72
N ALA A 138 16.64 11.81 -21.78
CA ALA A 138 16.02 10.49 -21.77
C ALA A 138 17.09 9.42 -22.02
N VAL A 139 17.22 8.45 -21.11
CA VAL A 139 18.19 7.36 -21.19
C VAL A 139 17.49 6.01 -21.09
N GLY A 140 18.09 4.95 -21.62
CA GLY A 140 17.49 3.63 -21.60
C GLY A 140 16.16 3.59 -22.33
N GLY A 141 15.16 2.92 -21.76
CA GLY A 141 13.79 2.82 -22.33
C GLY A 141 13.09 4.17 -22.47
N ASP A 142 13.41 5.15 -21.61
CA ASP A 142 12.77 6.46 -21.62
C ASP A 142 13.00 7.22 -22.93
N GLN A 143 14.10 6.96 -23.63
CA GLN A 143 14.38 7.58 -24.94
C GLN A 143 13.32 7.25 -26.01
N TYR A 144 12.58 6.18 -25.83
CA TYR A 144 11.51 5.75 -26.74
C TYR A 144 10.12 6.21 -26.29
N LEU A 145 9.99 6.77 -25.10
CA LEU A 145 8.71 7.14 -24.47
C LEU A 145 8.61 8.64 -24.21
N ALA A 146 9.63 9.25 -23.63
CA ALA A 146 9.63 10.65 -23.23
C ALA A 146 9.40 11.62 -24.40
N PRO A 147 9.98 11.43 -25.62
CA PRO A 147 9.72 12.30 -26.76
C PRO A 147 8.25 12.37 -27.17
N TYR A 148 7.46 11.35 -26.83
CA TYR A 148 6.02 11.28 -27.12
C TYR A 148 5.17 11.73 -25.94
N GLY A 149 5.76 12.32 -24.90
CA GLY A 149 5.04 12.73 -23.68
C GLY A 149 4.62 11.57 -22.75
N PHE A 150 5.11 10.36 -23.00
CA PHE A 150 4.74 9.15 -22.28
C PHE A 150 5.64 8.87 -21.06
N SER A 151 6.00 9.92 -20.33
CA SER A 151 6.93 9.88 -19.20
C SER A 151 6.23 9.85 -17.83
N MET A 152 4.91 10.06 -17.80
CA MET A 152 4.15 10.17 -16.56
C MET A 152 3.34 8.90 -16.27
N PRO A 153 3.34 8.40 -15.01
CA PRO A 153 2.59 7.21 -14.62
C PRO A 153 1.09 7.23 -14.99
N PRO A 154 0.35 8.36 -14.89
CA PRO A 154 -1.04 8.40 -15.35
C PRO A 154 -1.24 8.06 -16.83
N ALA A 155 -0.30 8.40 -17.71
CA ALA A 155 -0.39 8.07 -19.14
C ALA A 155 -0.36 6.53 -19.35
N TRP A 156 0.49 5.82 -18.60
CA TRP A 156 0.57 4.36 -18.66
C TRP A 156 -0.69 3.71 -18.11
N ALA A 157 -1.19 4.20 -16.99
CA ALA A 157 -2.43 3.69 -16.40
C ALA A 157 -3.64 3.92 -17.32
N ALA A 158 -3.67 5.05 -18.04
CA ALA A 158 -4.72 5.35 -19.02
C ALA A 158 -4.72 4.35 -20.18
N VAL A 159 -3.54 4.00 -20.72
CA VAL A 159 -3.43 2.99 -21.80
C VAL A 159 -3.91 1.63 -21.32
N VAL A 160 -3.52 1.22 -20.11
CA VAL A 160 -3.97 -0.03 -19.49
C VAL A 160 -5.50 -0.04 -19.31
N LEU A 161 -6.07 1.05 -18.80
CA LEU A 161 -7.51 1.17 -18.60
C LEU A 161 -8.28 1.19 -19.94
N ARG A 162 -7.77 1.91 -20.95
CA ARG A 162 -8.34 1.91 -22.30
C ARG A 162 -8.34 0.50 -22.88
N ARG A 163 -7.23 -0.22 -22.76
CA ARG A 163 -7.11 -1.61 -23.22
C ARG A 163 -8.13 -2.52 -22.55
N TYR A 164 -8.34 -2.37 -21.24
CA TYR A 164 -9.34 -3.12 -20.50
C TYR A 164 -10.76 -2.84 -21.01
N PHE A 165 -11.11 -1.57 -21.19
CA PHE A 165 -12.41 -1.16 -21.70
C PHE A 165 -12.70 -1.71 -23.09
N GLU A 166 -11.73 -1.64 -24.00
CA GLU A 166 -11.86 -2.14 -25.37
C GLU A 166 -12.00 -3.66 -25.43
N LEU A 167 -11.28 -4.39 -24.58
CA LEU A 167 -11.35 -5.85 -24.57
C LEU A 167 -12.71 -6.38 -24.09
N TYR A 168 -13.34 -5.70 -23.13
CA TYR A 168 -14.53 -6.22 -22.44
C TYR A 168 -15.79 -5.37 -22.63
N GLY A 169 -15.72 -4.29 -23.40
CA GLY A 169 -16.86 -3.44 -23.71
C GLY A 169 -17.34 -2.58 -22.54
N TYR A 170 -16.45 -2.23 -21.62
CA TYR A 170 -16.72 -1.34 -20.49
C TYR A 170 -16.40 0.12 -20.80
N ASP A 171 -16.88 0.99 -19.90
CA ASP A 171 -16.50 2.40 -19.89
C ASP A 171 -16.41 2.94 -18.44
N ARG A 172 -16.19 4.25 -18.31
CA ARG A 172 -16.05 4.91 -16.99
C ARG A 172 -17.30 4.78 -16.10
N ARG A 173 -18.48 4.62 -16.68
CA ARG A 173 -19.74 4.47 -15.92
C ARG A 173 -19.72 3.19 -15.09
N ASP A 174 -19.08 2.14 -15.60
CA ASP A 174 -18.93 0.88 -14.89
C ASP A 174 -17.98 0.99 -13.67
N PHE A 175 -17.07 1.95 -13.66
CA PHE A 175 -16.18 2.23 -12.51
C PHE A 175 -16.80 3.15 -11.46
N ALA A 176 -17.86 3.88 -11.79
CA ALA A 176 -18.39 4.98 -10.97
C ALA A 176 -18.78 4.51 -9.57
N HIS A 177 -19.45 3.36 -9.47
CA HIS A 177 -19.84 2.78 -8.18
C HIS A 177 -18.63 2.52 -7.27
N TYR A 178 -17.60 1.83 -7.79
CA TYR A 178 -16.41 1.52 -6.99
C TYR A 178 -15.70 2.78 -6.48
N ILE A 179 -15.50 3.78 -7.32
CA ILE A 179 -14.80 5.01 -6.95
C ILE A 179 -15.61 5.79 -5.90
N ALA A 180 -16.94 5.86 -6.03
CA ALA A 180 -17.80 6.48 -5.05
C ALA A 180 -17.82 5.70 -3.72
N ASN A 181 -17.90 4.38 -3.76
CA ASN A 181 -17.83 3.52 -2.57
C ASN A 181 -16.48 3.61 -1.86
N ASN A 182 -15.36 3.64 -2.60
CA ASN A 182 -14.03 3.85 -2.04
C ASN A 182 -13.96 5.19 -1.26
N ARG A 183 -14.55 6.27 -1.81
CA ARG A 183 -14.69 7.55 -1.09
C ARG A 183 -15.57 7.42 0.16
N ALA A 184 -16.68 6.71 0.10
CA ALA A 184 -17.53 6.46 1.26
C ALA A 184 -16.82 5.64 2.35
N ASN A 185 -15.93 4.72 1.97
CA ASN A 185 -15.06 4.00 2.89
C ASN A 185 -14.06 4.94 3.55
N ALA A 186 -13.43 5.85 2.79
CA ALA A 186 -12.53 6.87 3.33
C ALA A 186 -13.23 7.79 4.35
N GLN A 187 -14.52 8.10 4.16
CA GLN A 187 -15.28 8.91 5.13
C GLN A 187 -15.45 8.23 6.50
N ARG A 188 -15.38 6.90 6.55
CA ARG A 188 -15.44 6.11 7.80
C ARG A 188 -14.07 5.92 8.45
N ASN A 189 -13.00 6.42 7.81
CA ASN A 189 -11.62 6.28 8.26
C ASN A 189 -11.10 7.62 8.77
N SER A 190 -10.88 7.74 10.09
CA SER A 190 -10.38 8.95 10.74
C SER A 190 -8.99 9.38 10.23
N ASN A 191 -8.19 8.46 9.67
CA ASN A 191 -6.87 8.75 9.11
C ASN A 191 -6.93 9.20 7.64
N ALA A 192 -8.07 9.03 6.94
CA ALA A 192 -8.15 9.29 5.52
C ALA A 192 -8.13 10.80 5.19
N TYR A 193 -7.37 11.17 4.16
CA TYR A 193 -7.35 12.55 3.65
C TYR A 193 -8.73 13.05 3.21
N TRP A 194 -9.53 12.16 2.57
CA TRP A 194 -10.84 12.51 2.03
C TRP A 194 -12.01 12.26 3.00
N ARG A 195 -11.76 12.04 4.31
CA ARG A 195 -12.81 11.72 5.30
C ARG A 195 -13.95 12.72 5.36
N ASP A 196 -13.66 14.02 5.14
CA ASP A 196 -14.64 15.10 5.27
C ASP A 196 -15.25 15.55 3.92
N ARG A 197 -15.00 14.81 2.83
CA ARG A 197 -15.42 15.19 1.48
C ARG A 197 -16.15 14.06 0.77
N PRO A 198 -17.49 14.01 0.86
CA PRO A 198 -18.29 13.04 0.12
C PRO A 198 -18.13 13.22 -1.38
N MET A 199 -18.41 12.17 -2.12
CA MET A 199 -18.35 12.15 -3.57
C MET A 199 -19.41 11.18 -4.09
N SER A 200 -20.16 11.61 -5.10
CA SER A 200 -21.13 10.78 -5.82
C SER A 200 -20.52 10.18 -7.08
N GLU A 201 -21.21 9.22 -7.67
CA GLU A 201 -20.88 8.70 -9.00
C GLU A 201 -20.92 9.80 -10.08
N ALA A 202 -21.86 10.74 -9.97
CA ALA A 202 -21.95 11.88 -10.89
C ALA A 202 -20.72 12.79 -10.78
N ASP A 203 -20.20 13.03 -9.58
CA ASP A 203 -18.96 13.80 -9.37
C ASP A 203 -17.76 13.11 -10.02
N TYR A 204 -17.68 11.77 -9.93
CA TYR A 204 -16.64 11.00 -10.61
C TYR A 204 -16.73 11.14 -12.12
N LEU A 205 -17.94 11.00 -12.69
CA LEU A 205 -18.12 11.10 -14.16
C LEU A 205 -17.84 12.49 -14.68
N ALA A 206 -18.09 13.55 -13.90
CA ALA A 206 -17.79 14.94 -14.22
C ALA A 206 -16.33 15.32 -13.96
N ALA A 207 -15.52 14.44 -13.35
CA ALA A 207 -14.16 14.75 -12.95
C ALA A 207 -13.24 15.08 -14.15
N ARG A 208 -12.31 16.01 -13.91
CA ARG A 208 -11.31 16.41 -14.90
C ARG A 208 -10.44 15.23 -15.33
N MET A 209 -10.31 15.04 -16.64
CA MET A 209 -9.43 14.04 -17.23
C MET A 209 -7.96 14.43 -17.06
N ILE A 210 -7.13 13.44 -16.77
CA ILE A 210 -5.67 13.55 -16.77
C ILE A 210 -5.12 12.99 -18.09
N ALA A 211 -5.54 11.77 -18.43
CA ALA A 211 -5.22 11.10 -19.69
C ALA A 211 -6.39 10.15 -20.00
N ASP A 212 -7.18 10.44 -21.05
CA ASP A 212 -8.40 9.67 -21.34
C ASP A 212 -8.10 8.16 -21.48
N PRO A 213 -8.84 7.26 -20.76
CA PRO A 213 -10.06 7.48 -19.98
C PRO A 213 -9.84 7.76 -18.48
N LEU A 214 -8.62 8.04 -18.04
CA LEU A 214 -8.25 8.23 -16.64
C LEU A 214 -8.54 9.67 -16.18
N SER A 215 -9.38 9.84 -15.19
CA SER A 215 -9.64 11.13 -14.52
C SER A 215 -8.71 11.36 -13.35
N ILE A 216 -8.74 12.55 -12.75
CA ILE A 216 -8.01 12.84 -11.51
C ILE A 216 -8.48 11.99 -10.34
N LEU A 217 -9.70 11.50 -10.33
CA LEU A 217 -10.26 10.65 -9.28
C LEU A 217 -9.90 9.17 -9.46
N ASP A 218 -9.30 8.81 -10.58
CA ASP A 218 -8.69 7.50 -10.83
C ASP A 218 -7.24 7.43 -10.36
N CYS A 219 -6.68 8.54 -9.88
CA CYS A 219 -5.30 8.64 -9.39
C CYS A 219 -5.27 8.77 -7.89
N ASP A 220 -4.28 8.13 -7.25
CA ASP A 220 -4.06 8.27 -5.80
C ASP A 220 -3.79 9.73 -5.42
N ILE A 221 -4.04 10.04 -4.16
CA ILE A 221 -3.82 11.39 -3.64
C ILE A 221 -2.42 11.51 -3.04
N PRO A 222 -1.56 12.41 -3.55
CA PRO A 222 -0.29 12.70 -2.91
C PRO A 222 -0.52 13.41 -1.58
N VAL A 223 0.04 12.85 -0.51
CA VAL A 223 -0.06 13.38 0.86
C VAL A 223 1.30 13.49 1.50
N ASP A 224 1.40 14.42 2.45
CA ASP A 224 2.46 14.50 3.45
C ASP A 224 2.01 13.72 4.68
N GLY A 225 2.86 12.86 5.19
CA GLY A 225 2.54 12.06 6.36
C GLY A 225 3.35 10.78 6.47
N CYS A 226 3.02 10.01 7.50
CA CYS A 226 3.67 8.74 7.80
C CYS A 226 2.67 7.72 8.32
N CYS A 227 2.88 6.47 7.93
CA CYS A 227 2.29 5.30 8.57
C CYS A 227 3.42 4.38 9.03
N ALA A 228 3.30 3.87 10.26
CA ALA A 228 4.27 3.00 10.89
C ALA A 228 3.60 1.76 11.49
N ILE A 229 4.30 0.63 11.48
CA ILE A 229 3.87 -0.61 12.12
C ILE A 229 5.00 -1.21 12.95
N ILE A 230 4.63 -1.94 14.00
CA ILE A 230 5.58 -2.70 14.82
C ILE A 230 5.41 -4.18 14.52
N LEU A 231 6.51 -4.81 14.10
CA LEU A 231 6.60 -6.26 13.95
C LEU A 231 7.27 -6.87 15.20
N THR A 232 6.81 -8.03 15.61
CA THR A 232 7.44 -8.85 16.64
C THR A 232 7.10 -10.32 16.45
N SER A 233 7.71 -11.22 17.24
CA SER A 233 7.29 -12.63 17.20
C SER A 233 5.85 -12.79 17.73
N ALA A 234 5.12 -13.76 17.19
CA ALA A 234 3.75 -14.04 17.63
C ALA A 234 3.68 -14.35 19.13
N ASP A 235 4.70 -15.01 19.69
CA ASP A 235 4.76 -15.35 21.10
C ASP A 235 4.88 -14.10 21.98
N ARG A 236 5.72 -13.13 21.61
CA ARG A 236 5.80 -11.83 22.30
C ARG A 236 4.53 -11.01 22.16
N ALA A 237 3.97 -10.98 20.95
CA ALA A 237 2.80 -10.18 20.63
C ALA A 237 1.58 -10.50 21.49
N ARG A 238 1.42 -11.75 21.94
CA ARG A 238 0.31 -12.17 22.84
C ARG A 238 0.33 -11.48 24.20
N HIS A 239 1.48 -10.95 24.61
CA HIS A 239 1.67 -10.27 25.89
C HIS A 239 1.63 -8.74 25.76
N LEU A 240 1.40 -8.21 24.55
CA LEU A 240 1.33 -6.79 24.30
C LEU A 240 -0.09 -6.25 24.47
N ARG A 241 -0.22 -4.93 24.36
CA ARG A 241 -1.46 -4.21 24.68
C ARG A 241 -2.66 -4.61 23.81
N ARG A 242 -2.43 -4.92 22.54
CA ARG A 242 -3.49 -5.20 21.56
C ARG A 242 -3.45 -6.63 21.05
N PRO A 243 -4.61 -7.19 20.69
CA PRO A 243 -4.61 -8.43 19.92
C PRO A 243 -3.76 -8.27 18.66
N PRO A 244 -2.79 -9.17 18.42
CA PRO A 244 -1.91 -9.05 17.26
C PRO A 244 -2.57 -9.55 15.99
N ALA A 245 -2.20 -8.96 14.83
CA ALA A 245 -2.46 -9.55 13.53
C ALA A 245 -1.30 -10.48 13.15
N LEU A 246 -1.57 -11.76 13.01
CA LEU A 246 -0.55 -12.75 12.63
C LEU A 246 -0.23 -12.64 11.14
N LEU A 247 1.05 -12.60 10.78
CA LEU A 247 1.50 -12.70 9.40
C LEU A 247 1.40 -14.17 8.95
N THR A 248 0.34 -14.50 8.23
CA THR A 248 0.08 -15.86 7.76
C THR A 248 1.00 -16.23 6.60
N GLY A 249 1.32 -15.27 5.75
CA GLY A 249 2.30 -15.44 4.70
C GLY A 249 2.40 -14.23 3.79
N PHE A 250 3.38 -14.28 2.90
CA PHE A 250 3.62 -13.23 1.92
C PHE A 250 4.18 -13.81 0.62
N ALA A 251 4.10 -13.01 -0.43
CA ALA A 251 4.78 -13.25 -1.69
C ALA A 251 5.32 -11.92 -2.26
N ALA A 252 6.41 -12.02 -3.02
CA ALA A 252 7.00 -10.89 -3.74
C ALA A 252 7.19 -11.25 -5.22
N SER A 253 7.17 -10.23 -6.10
CA SER A 253 7.39 -10.38 -7.53
C SER A 253 8.73 -9.80 -7.95
N ALA A 254 9.45 -10.57 -8.77
CA ALA A 254 10.62 -10.12 -9.51
C ALA A 254 10.35 -10.00 -11.02
N TYR A 255 9.12 -10.27 -11.46
CA TYR A 255 8.73 -10.25 -12.87
C TYR A 255 8.70 -8.80 -13.39
N GLN A 256 9.47 -8.52 -14.42
CA GLN A 256 9.62 -7.17 -15.01
C GLN A 256 8.65 -6.89 -16.15
N GLY A 257 7.96 -7.90 -16.65
CA GLY A 257 7.17 -7.84 -17.87
C GLY A 257 8.01 -8.15 -19.13
N ALA A 258 7.33 -8.41 -20.24
CA ALA A 258 7.97 -8.68 -21.52
C ALA A 258 8.36 -7.34 -22.19
N GLY A 259 9.63 -7.20 -22.54
CA GLY A 259 10.11 -6.13 -23.40
C GLY A 259 10.44 -4.80 -22.73
N GLY A 260 10.47 -4.72 -21.38
CA GLY A 260 10.95 -3.53 -20.68
C GLY A 260 10.09 -2.28 -20.86
N THR A 261 8.88 -2.44 -21.40
CA THR A 261 7.90 -1.35 -21.48
C THR A 261 7.22 -1.16 -20.13
N PRO A 262 6.97 0.09 -19.71
CA PRO A 262 6.20 0.31 -18.50
C PRO A 262 4.79 -0.24 -18.71
N MET A 263 4.25 -0.80 -17.66
CA MET A 263 2.90 -1.32 -17.48
C MET A 263 2.10 -1.58 -18.78
N ASN A 264 1.89 -2.84 -19.10
CA ASN A 264 0.83 -3.27 -20.00
C ASN A 264 -0.11 -4.22 -19.24
N LEU A 265 -1.35 -4.32 -19.70
CA LEU A 265 -2.41 -5.04 -19.01
C LEU A 265 -2.09 -6.54 -18.87
N GLU A 266 -1.61 -7.15 -19.93
CA GLU A 266 -1.32 -8.59 -20.02
C GLU A 266 -0.19 -8.99 -19.06
N ASP A 267 0.89 -8.21 -19.00
CA ASP A 267 1.99 -8.44 -18.06
C ASP A 267 1.57 -8.23 -16.60
N MET A 268 0.74 -7.22 -16.34
CA MET A 268 0.22 -6.97 -14.99
C MET A 268 -0.65 -8.13 -14.51
N TRP A 269 -1.51 -8.69 -15.36
CA TRP A 269 -2.28 -9.89 -15.04
C TRP A 269 -1.38 -11.11 -14.80
N ALA A 270 -0.41 -11.33 -15.68
CA ALA A 270 0.52 -12.45 -15.54
C ALA A 270 1.31 -12.35 -14.24
N GLY A 271 1.79 -11.15 -13.91
CA GLY A 271 2.52 -10.88 -12.69
C GLY A 271 1.67 -11.05 -11.42
N ALA A 272 0.46 -10.49 -11.40
CA ALA A 272 -0.48 -10.62 -10.28
C ALA A 272 -0.89 -12.08 -10.07
N ARG A 273 -1.14 -12.83 -11.15
CA ARG A 273 -1.46 -14.27 -11.10
C ARG A 273 -0.31 -15.09 -10.55
N ALA A 274 0.90 -14.86 -11.04
CA ALA A 274 2.08 -15.58 -10.57
C ALA A 274 2.38 -15.27 -9.09
N LEU A 275 2.16 -14.02 -8.66
CA LEU A 275 2.31 -13.63 -7.27
C LEU A 275 1.22 -14.27 -6.40
N GLY A 276 -0.03 -14.27 -6.86
CA GLY A 276 -1.15 -14.93 -6.18
C GLY A 276 -0.91 -16.42 -5.99
N GLN A 277 -0.49 -17.13 -7.02
CA GLN A 277 -0.16 -18.55 -6.93
C GLN A 277 0.90 -18.83 -5.85
N ARG A 278 1.97 -18.01 -5.81
CA ARG A 278 2.99 -18.14 -4.76
C ARG A 278 2.43 -17.87 -3.37
N LEU A 279 1.57 -16.87 -3.24
CA LEU A 279 0.94 -16.53 -1.95
C LEU A 279 0.05 -17.67 -1.45
N TRP A 280 -0.79 -18.21 -2.32
CA TRP A 280 -1.68 -19.33 -1.97
C TRP A 280 -0.91 -20.58 -1.61
N GLN A 281 0.17 -20.89 -2.34
CA GLN A 281 1.09 -21.98 -1.97
C GLN A 281 1.78 -21.76 -0.63
N ALA A 282 2.23 -20.53 -0.36
CA ALA A 282 2.91 -20.20 0.89
C ALA A 282 1.98 -20.31 2.10
N THR A 283 0.75 -19.82 1.97
CA THR A 283 -0.24 -19.75 3.06
C THR A 283 -1.06 -21.04 3.21
N GLY A 284 -1.18 -21.83 2.16
CA GLY A 284 -2.11 -22.97 2.11
C GLY A 284 -3.58 -22.52 2.09
N LEU A 285 -3.85 -21.28 1.69
CA LEU A 285 -5.19 -20.69 1.56
C LEU A 285 -5.58 -20.60 0.08
N ALA A 286 -6.87 -20.34 -0.14
CA ALA A 286 -7.46 -20.02 -1.43
C ALA A 286 -8.10 -18.61 -1.40
N PRO A 287 -8.43 -18.00 -2.55
CA PRO A 287 -9.14 -16.72 -2.58
C PRO A 287 -10.42 -16.70 -1.75
N ALA A 288 -11.16 -17.81 -1.72
CA ALA A 288 -12.39 -17.94 -0.95
C ALA A 288 -12.20 -17.89 0.58
N ASP A 289 -10.97 -18.03 1.07
CA ASP A 289 -10.66 -17.96 2.51
C ASP A 289 -10.42 -16.52 3.00
N ILE A 290 -10.47 -15.51 2.12
CA ILE A 290 -10.20 -14.11 2.43
C ILE A 290 -11.51 -13.37 2.70
N ASP A 291 -11.59 -12.72 3.85
CA ASP A 291 -12.80 -12.00 4.29
C ASP A 291 -12.78 -10.51 3.88
N ALA A 292 -11.61 -9.92 3.69
CA ALA A 292 -11.44 -8.54 3.23
C ALA A 292 -10.13 -8.40 2.43
N ALA A 293 -10.11 -7.55 1.41
CA ALA A 293 -8.93 -7.36 0.56
C ALA A 293 -8.58 -5.87 0.39
N GLN A 294 -7.38 -5.49 0.76
CA GLN A 294 -6.83 -4.16 0.56
C GLN A 294 -5.97 -4.20 -0.71
N LEU A 295 -6.60 -3.98 -1.84
CA LEU A 295 -5.97 -4.05 -3.16
C LEU A 295 -5.36 -2.69 -3.51
N TYR A 296 -4.08 -2.68 -3.87
CA TYR A 296 -3.40 -1.42 -4.18
C TYR A 296 -4.05 -0.71 -5.37
N ASP A 297 -4.40 0.53 -5.15
CA ASP A 297 -5.16 1.40 -6.04
C ASP A 297 -4.46 2.75 -6.27
N GLY A 298 -3.15 2.74 -6.49
CA GLY A 298 -2.41 3.94 -6.93
C GLY A 298 -2.99 4.52 -8.23
N PHE A 299 -3.63 3.67 -9.02
CA PHE A 299 -4.57 4.00 -10.09
C PHE A 299 -5.74 3.03 -10.03
N SER A 300 -6.94 3.48 -10.36
CA SER A 300 -8.16 2.67 -10.28
C SER A 300 -8.04 1.32 -11.02
N VAL A 301 -7.42 1.29 -12.17
CA VAL A 301 -7.24 0.07 -12.99
C VAL A 301 -6.45 -1.02 -12.29
N LEU A 302 -5.58 -0.69 -11.33
CA LEU A 302 -4.76 -1.67 -10.62
C LEU A 302 -5.62 -2.64 -9.80
N VAL A 303 -6.75 -2.17 -9.29
CA VAL A 303 -7.67 -3.02 -8.52
C VAL A 303 -8.20 -4.17 -9.38
N LEU A 304 -8.47 -3.92 -10.67
CA LEU A 304 -8.95 -4.95 -11.60
C LEU A 304 -7.90 -6.03 -11.80
N THR A 305 -6.65 -5.63 -12.04
CA THR A 305 -5.56 -6.59 -12.26
C THR A 305 -5.27 -7.43 -11.01
N TRP A 306 -5.42 -6.85 -9.82
CA TRP A 306 -5.30 -7.59 -8.56
C TRP A 306 -6.50 -8.51 -8.32
N LEU A 307 -7.71 -8.04 -8.50
CA LEU A 307 -8.94 -8.79 -8.27
C LEU A 307 -8.96 -10.07 -9.12
N GLU A 308 -8.66 -9.91 -10.41
CA GLU A 308 -8.63 -10.99 -11.39
C GLU A 308 -7.37 -11.87 -11.24
N GLY A 309 -6.20 -11.24 -11.06
CA GLY A 309 -4.93 -11.95 -10.94
C GLY A 309 -4.83 -12.81 -9.69
N MET A 310 -5.41 -12.38 -8.58
CA MET A 310 -5.49 -13.15 -7.34
C MET A 310 -6.56 -14.26 -7.39
N GLY A 311 -7.45 -14.24 -8.39
CA GLY A 311 -8.47 -15.27 -8.60
C GLY A 311 -9.76 -15.06 -7.83
N PHE A 312 -10.10 -13.82 -7.47
CA PHE A 312 -11.37 -13.49 -6.83
C PHE A 312 -12.54 -13.47 -7.81
N CYS A 313 -12.27 -13.19 -9.08
CA CYS A 313 -13.17 -13.33 -10.22
C CYS A 313 -12.38 -13.74 -11.47
N HIS A 314 -13.08 -14.07 -12.55
CA HIS A 314 -12.42 -14.37 -13.82
C HIS A 314 -11.90 -13.09 -14.49
N GLN A 315 -10.93 -13.26 -15.36
CA GLN A 315 -10.35 -12.19 -16.15
C GLN A 315 -11.43 -11.53 -17.02
N GLY A 316 -11.55 -10.20 -16.92
CA GLY A 316 -12.58 -9.40 -17.57
C GLY A 316 -13.86 -9.21 -16.78
N GLU A 317 -14.02 -9.86 -15.62
CA GLU A 317 -15.20 -9.72 -14.76
C GLU A 317 -14.99 -8.71 -13.61
N GLY A 318 -13.76 -8.22 -13.42
CA GLY A 318 -13.42 -7.38 -12.27
C GLY A 318 -14.28 -6.12 -12.18
N LEU A 319 -14.57 -5.48 -13.33
CA LEU A 319 -15.39 -4.27 -13.32
C LEU A 319 -16.87 -4.55 -13.03
N ALA A 320 -17.42 -5.64 -13.56
CA ALA A 320 -18.77 -6.08 -13.22
C ALA A 320 -18.87 -6.41 -11.73
N PHE A 321 -17.88 -7.13 -11.18
CA PHE A 321 -17.81 -7.43 -9.76
C PHE A 321 -17.88 -6.18 -8.88
N LEU A 322 -17.13 -5.13 -9.25
CA LEU A 322 -17.12 -3.86 -8.51
C LEU A 322 -18.42 -3.08 -8.68
N ARG A 323 -18.92 -2.97 -9.92
CA ARG A 323 -20.17 -2.26 -10.25
C ARG A 323 -21.37 -2.86 -9.52
N ASP A 324 -21.42 -4.18 -9.42
CA ASP A 324 -22.54 -4.90 -8.82
C ASP A 324 -22.46 -4.95 -7.26
N GLY A 325 -21.54 -4.16 -6.66
CA GLY A 325 -21.41 -3.99 -5.20
C GLY A 325 -20.77 -5.17 -4.47
N HIS A 326 -20.18 -6.12 -5.18
CA HIS A 326 -19.50 -7.26 -4.53
C HIS A 326 -18.26 -6.85 -3.74
N GLY A 327 -17.69 -5.68 -4.04
CA GLY A 327 -16.55 -5.09 -3.32
C GLY A 327 -16.93 -4.20 -2.14
N ASP A 328 -18.20 -3.97 -1.88
CA ASP A 328 -18.70 -3.10 -0.82
C ASP A 328 -18.55 -3.76 0.55
N ILE A 329 -18.56 -2.99 1.63
CA ILE A 329 -18.67 -3.53 2.99
C ILE A 329 -20.03 -4.22 3.12
N GLY A 330 -20.01 -5.53 3.37
CA GLY A 330 -21.21 -6.39 3.34
C GLY A 330 -21.43 -7.10 2.01
N GLY A 331 -20.63 -6.81 0.99
CA GLY A 331 -20.57 -7.54 -0.27
C GLY A 331 -19.81 -8.86 -0.16
N LYS A 332 -19.57 -9.50 -1.29
CA LYS A 332 -18.92 -10.83 -1.37
C LYS A 332 -17.45 -10.80 -0.89
N LEU A 333 -16.71 -9.73 -1.21
CA LEU A 333 -15.34 -9.50 -0.80
C LEU A 333 -15.15 -7.98 -0.60
N PRO A 334 -15.30 -7.45 0.61
CA PRO A 334 -15.05 -6.04 0.88
C PRO A 334 -13.64 -5.61 0.47
N ILE A 335 -13.56 -4.58 -0.39
CA ILE A 335 -12.31 -4.11 -0.97
C ILE A 335 -12.02 -2.68 -0.50
N ASN A 336 -10.77 -2.41 -0.14
CA ASN A 336 -10.27 -1.08 0.23
C ASN A 336 -11.17 -0.39 1.26
N THR A 337 -11.46 -1.12 2.33
CA THR A 337 -12.38 -0.69 3.39
C THR A 337 -11.96 0.59 4.08
N GLY A 338 -10.66 0.93 4.08
CA GLY A 338 -10.10 2.21 4.57
C GLY A 338 -10.14 3.36 3.57
N GLY A 339 -10.55 3.09 2.31
CA GLY A 339 -10.53 4.07 1.22
C GLY A 339 -9.36 3.92 0.25
N GLY A 340 -8.43 3.00 0.51
CA GLY A 340 -7.27 2.76 -0.36
C GLY A 340 -6.39 3.99 -0.58
N ALA A 341 -5.50 3.95 -1.54
CA ALA A 341 -4.66 5.09 -1.90
C ALA A 341 -5.46 6.24 -2.57
N LEU A 342 -6.60 5.91 -3.21
CA LEU A 342 -7.50 6.88 -3.81
C LEU A 342 -8.29 7.71 -2.78
N GLY A 343 -8.58 7.14 -1.62
CA GLY A 343 -9.38 7.78 -0.58
C GLY A 343 -8.60 8.20 0.65
N GLU A 344 -7.73 7.33 1.14
CA GLU A 344 -6.95 7.55 2.36
C GLU A 344 -5.72 8.43 2.12
N GLY A 345 -4.98 8.16 1.06
CA GLY A 345 -3.74 8.85 0.71
C GLY A 345 -2.62 7.87 0.37
N ARG A 346 -1.70 8.32 -0.49
CA ARG A 346 -0.62 7.45 -0.98
C ARG A 346 0.54 7.36 0.00
N LEU A 347 0.70 6.21 0.64
CA LEU A 347 1.90 5.83 1.41
C LEU A 347 2.51 4.51 0.90
N HIS A 348 2.44 4.27 -0.41
CA HIS A 348 3.07 3.15 -1.11
C HIS A 348 2.76 1.77 -0.51
N GLY A 349 1.51 1.56 -0.09
CA GLY A 349 1.02 0.28 0.43
C GLY A 349 0.99 0.16 1.96
N MET A 350 1.56 1.09 2.71
CA MET A 350 1.49 1.03 4.18
C MET A 350 0.07 1.21 4.70
N THR A 351 -0.76 2.02 4.04
CA THR A 351 -2.18 2.18 4.38
C THR A 351 -2.95 0.88 4.14
N GLN A 352 -2.68 0.16 3.04
CA GLN A 352 -3.27 -1.15 2.78
C GLN A 352 -2.87 -2.19 3.84
N ILE A 353 -1.60 -2.21 4.24
CA ILE A 353 -1.11 -3.09 5.31
C ILE A 353 -1.81 -2.75 6.64
N ALA A 354 -1.85 -1.48 7.01
CA ALA A 354 -2.46 -1.04 8.26
C ALA A 354 -3.95 -1.38 8.30
N GLU A 355 -4.68 -1.14 7.21
CA GLU A 355 -6.10 -1.48 7.12
C GLU A 355 -6.33 -3.00 7.19
N ALA A 356 -5.51 -3.81 6.51
CA ALA A 356 -5.61 -5.26 6.61
C ALA A 356 -5.41 -5.76 8.05
N VAL A 357 -4.47 -5.16 8.79
CA VAL A 357 -4.23 -5.44 10.21
C VAL A 357 -5.42 -5.02 11.07
N MET A 358 -5.96 -3.81 10.84
CA MET A 358 -7.10 -3.30 11.61
C MET A 358 -8.34 -4.18 11.43
N GLN A 359 -8.59 -4.69 10.22
CA GLN A 359 -9.72 -5.56 9.93
C GLN A 359 -9.68 -6.87 10.74
N VAL A 360 -8.55 -7.54 10.79
CA VAL A 360 -8.40 -8.83 11.52
C VAL A 360 -8.25 -8.68 13.03
N THR A 361 -8.11 -7.45 13.52
CA THR A 361 -7.98 -7.15 14.96
C THR A 361 -9.18 -6.38 15.52
N ASP A 362 -10.28 -6.29 14.78
CA ASP A 362 -11.52 -5.58 15.14
C ASP A 362 -11.30 -4.10 15.51
N ARG A 363 -10.40 -3.42 14.77
CA ARG A 363 -10.03 -2.02 15.02
C ARG A 363 -10.38 -1.07 13.87
N ALA A 364 -11.09 -1.55 12.88
CA ALA A 364 -11.44 -0.74 11.70
C ALA A 364 -12.65 0.18 11.94
N GLU A 365 -13.13 0.32 13.18
CA GLU A 365 -14.21 1.25 13.58
C GLU A 365 -15.46 1.11 12.68
N GLY A 366 -16.00 2.23 12.18
CA GLY A 366 -17.22 2.27 11.36
C GLY A 366 -17.12 1.58 9.98
N ARG A 367 -15.93 1.04 9.64
CA ARG A 367 -15.66 0.30 8.39
C ARG A 367 -15.29 -1.16 8.62
N GLN A 368 -15.50 -1.65 9.85
CA GLN A 368 -15.20 -3.04 10.21
C GLN A 368 -16.04 -4.02 9.38
N VAL A 369 -15.36 -4.98 8.76
CA VAL A 369 -16.01 -6.16 8.17
C VAL A 369 -16.34 -7.14 9.31
N PRO A 370 -17.60 -7.44 9.55
CA PRO A 370 -17.98 -8.30 10.67
C PRO A 370 -17.37 -9.69 10.55
N GLY A 371 -16.67 -10.14 11.60
CA GLY A 371 -16.10 -11.47 11.66
C GLY A 371 -14.86 -11.68 10.80
N ALA A 372 -14.24 -10.63 10.22
CA ALA A 372 -13.05 -10.76 9.40
C ALA A 372 -11.92 -11.45 10.18
N ALA A 373 -11.60 -12.67 9.78
CA ALA A 373 -10.53 -13.48 10.34
C ALA A 373 -9.25 -13.44 9.48
N ARG A 374 -9.39 -13.16 8.18
CA ARG A 374 -8.27 -13.10 7.23
C ARG A 374 -8.43 -11.91 6.29
N SER A 375 -7.39 -11.09 6.22
CA SER A 375 -7.34 -9.94 5.32
C SER A 375 -6.10 -10.00 4.44
N LEU A 376 -6.29 -9.72 3.15
CA LEU A 376 -5.24 -9.62 2.14
C LEU A 376 -4.83 -8.16 1.96
N ALA A 377 -3.55 -7.90 1.77
CA ALA A 377 -3.05 -6.64 1.22
C ALA A 377 -2.16 -6.90 0.01
N THR A 378 -2.41 -6.21 -1.11
CA THR A 378 -1.55 -6.24 -2.30
C THR A 378 -0.94 -4.86 -2.56
N ILE A 379 0.27 -4.82 -3.07
CA ILE A 379 1.00 -3.57 -3.25
C ILE A 379 1.66 -3.52 -4.63
N SER A 380 1.66 -2.33 -5.25
CA SER A 380 2.17 -2.04 -6.58
C SER A 380 1.25 -2.61 -7.69
N ASN A 381 1.77 -3.12 -8.79
CA ASN A 381 1.03 -3.39 -10.03
C ASN A 381 1.14 -4.84 -10.54
N GLY A 382 1.58 -5.78 -9.70
CA GLY A 382 1.81 -7.18 -10.08
C GLY A 382 3.21 -7.45 -10.64
N LEU A 383 3.88 -6.44 -11.16
CA LEU A 383 5.24 -6.55 -11.72
C LEU A 383 6.30 -6.48 -10.62
N ALA A 384 7.56 -6.29 -11.00
CA ALA A 384 8.67 -6.22 -10.06
C ALA A 384 8.45 -5.23 -8.90
N LYS A 385 8.91 -5.59 -7.72
CA LYS A 385 8.70 -4.87 -6.45
C LYS A 385 7.27 -4.96 -5.90
N SER A 386 6.38 -5.73 -6.53
CA SER A 386 5.06 -6.00 -5.98
C SER A 386 5.13 -7.02 -4.87
N THR A 387 4.28 -6.85 -3.87
CA THR A 387 4.16 -7.75 -2.72
C THR A 387 2.69 -8.00 -2.39
N ALA A 388 2.43 -9.15 -1.77
CA ALA A 388 1.13 -9.45 -1.20
C ALA A 388 1.31 -10.15 0.15
N PHE A 389 0.40 -9.87 1.08
CA PHE A 389 0.43 -10.35 2.46
C PHE A 389 -0.95 -10.86 2.86
N VAL A 390 -0.99 -11.93 3.63
CA VAL A 390 -2.20 -12.34 4.35
C VAL A 390 -1.94 -12.17 5.85
N PHE A 391 -2.82 -11.42 6.48
CA PHE A 391 -2.90 -11.30 7.93
C PHE A 391 -4.10 -12.09 8.45
N SER A 392 -3.92 -12.72 9.60
CA SER A 392 -4.99 -13.46 10.27
C SER A 392 -5.16 -12.99 11.70
N ARG A 393 -6.39 -13.14 12.20
CA ARG A 393 -6.71 -12.99 13.60
C ARG A 393 -5.87 -14.00 14.42
N ASN A 394 -5.47 -13.61 15.62
CA ASN A 394 -4.90 -14.52 16.59
C ASN A 394 -6.07 -15.24 17.30
N GLU A 395 -6.27 -16.51 16.97
CA GLU A 395 -7.24 -17.40 17.61
C GLU A 395 -6.72 -17.95 18.93
#